data_af0ffa4b7d73697e143bdf6ab2540f29
#
_entry.id   af0ffa4b7d73697e143bdf6ab2540f29
#
_cell.length_a   1.000
_cell.length_b   1.000
_cell.length_c   1.000
_cell.angle_alpha   90.00
_cell.angle_beta   90.00
_cell.angle_gamma   90.00
#
_symmetry.space_group_name_H-M   'P 1'
#
loop_
_entity.id
_entity.type
_entity.pdbx_description
1 polymer ?
#
loop_
_entity_poly.entity_id
_entity_poly.type
_entity_poly.pdbx_seq_one_letter_code
_entity_poly.pdbx_strand_id
1 'polypeptide(L)'
;MKNQTQESYNLSATKYRNKFENYAPYRSCIEKFISLLPPNSRILDAGCGPSINAQRFVEHNHVVTGIDFSIEMIRLAKENCPGGEFQAADLKSIRLDTKYDAVCASFVIVHMTDIETDRFLGKLPHLLAGAKPLLYLSFMTGKAPGYEKTSFSDSPIYFNYYDVKLIKNKLAELGFTLLSGDEEPYQEADGTITKDVFLILEYHGKFKKGES
;
A
#
# COMPACT_ATOMS: atom_id res chain seq x y z
N MET A 1 0.13 -23.75 -4.80
CA MET A 1 0.25 -23.20 -6.18
C MET A 1 1.06 -21.90 -6.07
N LYS A 2 2.11 -21.73 -6.90
CA LYS A 2 2.82 -20.43 -6.96
C LYS A 2 1.80 -19.37 -7.39
N ASN A 3 1.78 -18.25 -6.67
CA ASN A 3 0.92 -17.13 -7.03
C ASN A 3 1.47 -16.49 -8.32
N GLN A 4 0.72 -16.58 -9.43
CA GLN A 4 1.14 -16.07 -10.74
C GLN A 4 1.56 -14.58 -10.67
N THR A 5 0.83 -13.77 -9.92
CA THR A 5 1.16 -12.35 -9.71
C THR A 5 2.51 -12.18 -9.03
N GLN A 6 2.81 -12.98 -8.00
CA GLN A 6 4.12 -12.97 -7.33
C GLN A 6 5.26 -13.32 -8.29
N GLU A 7 5.06 -14.34 -9.13
CA GLU A 7 6.07 -14.75 -10.12
C GLU A 7 6.29 -13.65 -11.17
N SER A 8 5.22 -13.02 -11.65
CA SER A 8 5.30 -11.88 -12.58
C SER A 8 6.12 -10.73 -11.98
N TYR A 9 5.90 -10.38 -10.70
CA TYR A 9 6.68 -9.36 -10.01
C TYR A 9 8.13 -9.75 -9.79
N ASN A 10 8.43 -11.03 -9.46
CA ASN A 10 9.81 -11.49 -9.37
C ASN A 10 10.56 -11.32 -10.70
N LEU A 11 9.92 -11.67 -11.83
CA LEU A 11 10.54 -11.56 -13.14
C LEU A 11 10.68 -10.12 -13.65
N SER A 12 9.85 -9.21 -13.18
CA SER A 12 9.77 -7.83 -13.69
C SER A 12 10.23 -6.75 -12.70
N ALA A 13 10.78 -7.11 -11.55
CA ALA A 13 11.10 -6.20 -10.46
C ALA A 13 11.94 -4.98 -10.90
N THR A 14 12.98 -5.19 -11.71
CA THR A 14 13.82 -4.10 -12.24
C THR A 14 13.06 -3.20 -13.22
N LYS A 15 12.26 -3.79 -14.12
CA LYS A 15 11.42 -3.01 -15.06
C LYS A 15 10.40 -2.14 -14.31
N TYR A 16 9.78 -2.72 -13.26
CA TYR A 16 8.85 -2.01 -12.37
C TYR A 16 9.52 -0.82 -11.69
N ARG A 17 10.68 -1.05 -11.02
CA ARG A 17 11.45 0.03 -10.39
C ARG A 17 11.71 1.18 -11.37
N ASN A 18 12.31 0.88 -12.51
CA ASN A 18 12.71 1.89 -13.50
C ASN A 18 11.50 2.70 -14.04
N LYS A 19 10.31 2.09 -14.07
CA LYS A 19 9.08 2.77 -14.48
C LYS A 19 8.55 3.73 -13.42
N PHE A 20 8.58 3.34 -12.13
CA PHE A 20 7.84 4.02 -11.08
C PHE A 20 8.70 4.83 -10.11
N GLU A 21 10.03 4.65 -10.08
CA GLU A 21 10.91 5.35 -9.13
C GLU A 21 10.81 6.88 -9.19
N ASN A 22 10.51 7.44 -10.38
CA ASN A 22 10.35 8.88 -10.61
C ASN A 22 8.94 9.28 -11.05
N TYR A 23 7.93 8.46 -10.78
CA TYR A 23 6.57 8.76 -11.21
C TYR A 23 5.93 9.86 -10.35
N ALA A 24 5.91 11.07 -10.90
CA ALA A 24 5.54 12.30 -10.20
C ALA A 24 4.15 12.29 -9.52
N PRO A 25 3.07 11.72 -10.11
CA PRO A 25 1.76 11.72 -9.47
C PRO A 25 1.73 11.03 -8.10
N TYR A 26 2.45 9.92 -7.94
CA TYR A 26 2.48 9.20 -6.67
C TYR A 26 3.33 9.91 -5.61
N ARG A 27 4.32 10.68 -6.06
CA ARG A 27 5.22 11.41 -5.18
C ARG A 27 4.50 12.44 -4.32
N SER A 28 3.62 13.24 -4.90
CA SER A 28 2.92 14.31 -4.18
C SER A 28 2.04 13.76 -3.06
N CYS A 29 1.37 12.63 -3.28
CA CYS A 29 0.52 12.00 -2.28
C CYS A 29 1.33 11.45 -1.10
N ILE A 30 2.51 10.87 -1.36
CA ILE A 30 3.42 10.38 -0.32
C ILE A 30 4.03 11.53 0.47
N GLU A 31 4.45 12.64 -0.16
CA GLU A 31 4.97 13.81 0.55
C GLU A 31 3.90 14.43 1.47
N LYS A 32 2.64 14.47 1.03
CA LYS A 32 1.51 14.89 1.86
C LYS A 32 1.34 13.98 3.08
N PHE A 33 1.44 12.66 2.91
CA PHE A 33 1.38 11.71 4.01
C PHE A 33 2.54 11.92 5.00
N ILE A 34 3.77 12.06 4.50
CA ILE A 34 4.97 12.32 5.32
C ILE A 34 4.80 13.59 6.16
N SER A 35 4.25 14.66 5.58
CA SER A 35 4.04 15.94 6.29
C SER A 35 3.11 15.85 7.51
N LEU A 36 2.28 14.80 7.58
CA LEU A 36 1.34 14.56 8.69
C LEU A 36 1.92 13.63 9.76
N LEU A 37 3.05 12.97 9.47
CA LEU A 37 3.67 12.01 10.40
C LEU A 37 4.39 12.74 11.55
N PRO A 38 4.25 12.26 12.79
CA PRO A 38 5.13 12.69 13.88
C PRO A 38 6.61 12.42 13.54
N PRO A 39 7.55 13.23 14.04
CA PRO A 39 8.98 12.96 13.86
C PRO A 39 9.38 11.54 14.35
N ASN A 40 10.31 10.91 13.65
CA ASN A 40 10.83 9.58 13.99
C ASN A 40 9.75 8.48 14.09
N SER A 41 8.67 8.59 13.32
CA SER A 41 7.60 7.58 13.27
C SER A 41 8.12 6.23 12.81
N ARG A 42 7.57 5.17 13.39
CA ARG A 42 7.76 3.78 12.93
C ARG A 42 6.70 3.48 11.89
N ILE A 43 7.13 3.16 10.68
CA ILE A 43 6.24 2.97 9.52
C ILE A 43 6.33 1.53 9.04
N LEU A 44 5.19 0.88 8.88
CA LEU A 44 5.07 -0.33 8.08
C LEU A 44 4.77 0.05 6.63
N ASP A 45 5.70 -0.24 5.71
CA ASP A 45 5.46 -0.18 4.27
C ASP A 45 4.98 -1.56 3.78
N ALA A 46 3.67 -1.71 3.74
CA ALA A 46 3.00 -2.96 3.38
C ALA A 46 2.89 -3.07 1.85
N GLY A 47 3.53 -4.07 1.26
CA GLY A 47 3.73 -4.17 -0.19
C GLY A 47 4.77 -3.15 -0.66
N CYS A 48 5.93 -3.10 0.00
CA CYS A 48 6.94 -2.06 -0.19
C CYS A 48 7.58 -2.05 -1.59
N GLY A 49 7.39 -3.11 -2.39
CA GLY A 49 8.03 -3.23 -3.69
C GLY A 49 9.55 -3.02 -3.59
N PRO A 50 10.15 -2.27 -4.55
CA PRO A 50 11.58 -1.96 -4.54
C PRO A 50 11.94 -0.78 -3.63
N SER A 51 11.13 -0.44 -2.61
CA SER A 51 11.31 0.60 -1.59
C SER A 51 11.20 2.06 -2.07
N ILE A 52 10.44 2.34 -3.10
CA ILE A 52 10.27 3.71 -3.63
C ILE A 52 9.73 4.66 -2.54
N ASN A 53 8.72 4.25 -1.78
CA ASN A 53 8.15 5.03 -0.68
C ASN A 53 9.04 4.95 0.58
N ALA A 54 9.55 3.75 0.90
CA ALA A 54 10.39 3.52 2.08
C ALA A 54 11.64 4.42 2.09
N GLN A 55 12.28 4.61 0.94
CA GLN A 55 13.43 5.51 0.81
C GLN A 55 13.08 6.93 1.28
N ARG A 56 11.91 7.45 0.88
CA ARG A 56 11.46 8.79 1.29
C ARG A 56 11.19 8.89 2.77
N PHE A 57 10.58 7.85 3.36
CA PHE A 57 10.38 7.81 4.80
C PHE A 57 11.72 7.86 5.56
N VAL A 58 12.73 7.11 5.11
CA VAL A 58 14.07 7.11 5.70
C VAL A 58 14.77 8.47 5.52
N GLU A 59 14.65 9.11 4.35
CA GLU A 59 15.17 10.46 4.09
C GLU A 59 14.58 11.52 5.05
N HIS A 60 13.35 11.29 5.55
CA HIS A 60 12.68 12.13 6.56
C HIS A 60 12.90 11.64 8.01
N ASN A 61 13.88 10.77 8.24
CA ASN A 61 14.26 10.23 9.55
C ASN A 61 13.19 9.36 10.20
N HIS A 62 12.34 8.69 9.43
CA HIS A 62 11.42 7.68 9.94
C HIS A 62 12.08 6.30 9.95
N VAL A 63 11.61 5.42 10.86
CA VAL A 63 12.05 4.02 10.94
C VAL A 63 11.10 3.16 10.12
N VAL A 64 11.61 2.43 9.13
CA VAL A 64 10.79 1.71 8.17
C VAL A 64 10.99 0.21 8.25
N THR A 65 9.87 -0.52 8.35
CA THR A 65 9.81 -1.96 8.10
C THR A 65 9.02 -2.18 6.81
N GLY A 66 9.65 -2.72 5.77
CA GLY A 66 9.03 -3.03 4.49
C GLY A 66 8.75 -4.52 4.33
N ILE A 67 7.56 -4.86 3.85
CA ILE A 67 7.15 -6.24 3.58
C ILE A 67 6.63 -6.32 2.16
N ASP A 68 7.13 -7.30 1.40
CA ASP A 68 6.63 -7.63 0.07
C ASP A 68 6.66 -9.14 -0.14
N PHE A 69 5.73 -9.67 -0.95
CA PHE A 69 5.69 -11.10 -1.25
C PHE A 69 6.75 -11.51 -2.29
N SER A 70 7.27 -10.58 -3.10
CA SER A 70 8.28 -10.82 -4.11
C SER A 70 9.69 -10.74 -3.50
N ILE A 71 10.45 -11.83 -3.60
CA ILE A 71 11.82 -11.86 -3.10
C ILE A 71 12.74 -10.91 -3.88
N GLU A 72 12.47 -10.72 -5.18
CA GLU A 72 13.28 -9.81 -6.01
C GLU A 72 12.97 -8.35 -5.69
N MET A 73 11.71 -8.02 -5.35
CA MET A 73 11.36 -6.69 -4.83
C MET A 73 12.12 -6.41 -3.52
N ILE A 74 12.16 -7.36 -2.60
CA ILE A 74 12.89 -7.22 -1.34
C ILE A 74 14.40 -7.11 -1.56
N ARG A 75 14.97 -7.85 -2.52
CA ARG A 75 16.37 -7.69 -2.89
C ARG A 75 16.67 -6.26 -3.34
N LEU A 76 15.86 -5.72 -4.24
CA LEU A 76 15.97 -4.32 -4.70
C LEU A 76 15.72 -3.32 -3.58
N ALA A 77 14.75 -3.59 -2.69
CA ALA A 77 14.46 -2.72 -1.55
C ALA A 77 15.67 -2.54 -0.63
N LYS A 78 16.38 -3.62 -0.32
CA LYS A 78 17.61 -3.59 0.50
C LYS A 78 18.76 -2.83 -0.17
N GLU A 79 18.85 -2.92 -1.51
CA GLU A 79 19.85 -2.18 -2.28
C GLU A 79 19.53 -0.68 -2.35
N ASN A 80 18.25 -0.34 -2.58
CA ASN A 80 17.82 1.04 -2.78
C ASN A 80 17.66 1.83 -1.46
N CYS A 81 17.36 1.14 -0.35
CA CYS A 81 17.10 1.77 0.94
C CYS A 81 17.79 1.00 2.09
N PRO A 82 19.13 1.08 2.22
CA PRO A 82 19.87 0.34 3.24
C PRO A 82 19.53 0.75 4.68
N GLY A 83 18.85 1.89 4.88
CA GLY A 83 18.38 2.37 6.18
C GLY A 83 17.05 1.76 6.65
N GLY A 84 16.38 0.96 5.83
CA GLY A 84 15.14 0.26 6.18
C GLY A 84 15.35 -1.23 6.47
N GLU A 85 14.38 -1.83 7.16
CA GLU A 85 14.32 -3.28 7.38
C GLU A 85 13.33 -3.92 6.42
N PHE A 86 13.76 -4.92 5.61
CA PHE A 86 12.93 -5.50 4.56
C PHE A 86 12.84 -7.02 4.68
N GLN A 87 11.61 -7.55 4.59
CA GLN A 87 11.30 -8.98 4.70
C GLN A 87 10.39 -9.45 3.56
N ALA A 88 10.77 -10.59 2.94
CA ALA A 88 9.90 -11.28 1.98
C ALA A 88 8.83 -12.09 2.73
N ALA A 89 7.56 -11.67 2.62
CA ALA A 89 6.43 -12.36 3.24
C ALA A 89 5.10 -11.96 2.59
N ASP A 90 4.12 -12.85 2.65
CA ASP A 90 2.76 -12.57 2.18
C ASP A 90 1.94 -11.90 3.30
N LEU A 91 1.52 -10.65 3.07
CA LEU A 91 0.68 -9.85 3.99
C LEU A 91 -0.65 -10.53 4.34
N LYS A 92 -1.12 -11.44 3.50
CA LYS A 92 -2.36 -12.19 3.74
C LYS A 92 -2.20 -13.18 4.89
N SER A 93 -1.01 -13.75 5.06
CA SER A 93 -0.73 -14.83 6.03
C SER A 93 0.21 -14.43 7.17
N ILE A 94 1.06 -13.41 6.97
CA ILE A 94 2.02 -13.00 8.00
C ILE A 94 1.31 -12.52 9.27
N ARG A 95 1.90 -12.86 10.42
CA ARG A 95 1.56 -12.28 11.73
C ARG A 95 2.61 -11.22 12.07
N LEU A 96 2.14 -10.04 12.42
CA LEU A 96 2.96 -8.91 12.85
C LEU A 96 2.53 -8.55 14.26
N ASP A 97 3.44 -8.73 15.21
CA ASP A 97 3.20 -8.39 16.63
C ASP A 97 3.67 -6.97 16.97
N THR A 98 4.44 -6.38 16.04
CA THR A 98 4.96 -5.01 16.15
C THR A 98 3.86 -3.99 15.88
N LYS A 99 3.87 -2.90 16.65
CA LYS A 99 3.01 -1.74 16.46
C LYS A 99 3.77 -0.63 15.73
N TYR A 100 3.05 0.11 14.90
CA TYR A 100 3.57 1.19 14.07
C TYR A 100 2.78 2.47 14.30
N ASP A 101 3.44 3.61 14.15
CA ASP A 101 2.80 4.92 14.15
C ASP A 101 2.04 5.16 12.85
N ALA A 102 2.45 4.50 11.78
CA ALA A 102 1.76 4.57 10.50
C ALA A 102 1.91 3.29 9.68
N VAL A 103 0.92 3.05 8.80
CA VAL A 103 0.96 2.02 7.75
C VAL A 103 0.83 2.70 6.39
N CYS A 104 1.76 2.41 5.49
CA CYS A 104 1.67 2.72 4.08
C CYS A 104 1.28 1.44 3.33
N ALA A 105 0.14 1.44 2.64
CA ALA A 105 -0.34 0.34 1.82
C ALA A 105 -0.61 0.85 0.39
N SER A 106 0.50 1.07 -0.34
CA SER A 106 0.47 1.66 -1.67
C SER A 106 0.24 0.60 -2.74
N PHE A 107 -0.93 0.62 -3.38
CA PHE A 107 -1.34 -0.32 -4.44
C PHE A 107 -1.19 -1.81 -4.09
N VAL A 108 -1.26 -2.15 -2.80
CA VAL A 108 -1.12 -3.54 -2.35
C VAL A 108 -2.44 -4.31 -2.44
N ILE A 109 -3.56 -3.67 -2.09
CA ILE A 109 -4.86 -4.35 -2.11
C ILE A 109 -5.33 -4.69 -3.53
N VAL A 110 -4.82 -4.00 -4.55
CA VAL A 110 -5.14 -4.28 -5.96
C VAL A 110 -4.75 -5.70 -6.41
N HIS A 111 -3.91 -6.38 -5.64
CA HIS A 111 -3.52 -7.79 -5.89
C HIS A 111 -4.26 -8.78 -4.98
N MET A 112 -5.31 -8.33 -4.30
CA MET A 112 -6.13 -9.10 -3.38
C MET A 112 -7.56 -9.24 -3.92
N THR A 113 -8.19 -10.37 -3.65
CA THR A 113 -9.65 -10.52 -3.81
C THR A 113 -10.36 -9.69 -2.73
N ASP A 114 -11.66 -9.45 -2.89
CA ASP A 114 -12.46 -8.70 -1.89
C ASP A 114 -12.36 -9.32 -0.49
N ILE A 115 -12.40 -10.66 -0.40
CA ILE A 115 -12.28 -11.38 0.87
C ILE A 115 -10.88 -11.19 1.49
N GLU A 116 -9.83 -11.20 0.68
CA GLU A 116 -8.46 -10.99 1.15
C GLU A 116 -8.26 -9.55 1.59
N THR A 117 -8.81 -8.59 0.84
CA THR A 117 -8.80 -7.16 1.20
C THR A 117 -9.53 -6.92 2.51
N ASP A 118 -10.70 -7.52 2.71
CA ASP A 118 -11.45 -7.41 3.95
C ASP A 118 -10.64 -7.89 5.16
N ARG A 119 -9.96 -9.01 5.01
CA ARG A 119 -9.08 -9.57 6.06
C ARG A 119 -7.86 -8.66 6.30
N PHE A 120 -7.26 -8.13 5.24
CA PHE A 120 -6.12 -7.22 5.36
C PHE A 120 -6.51 -5.93 6.06
N LEU A 121 -7.57 -5.24 5.61
CA LEU A 121 -8.06 -4.02 6.25
C LEU A 121 -8.45 -4.25 7.71
N GLY A 122 -9.07 -5.40 8.01
CA GLY A 122 -9.40 -5.78 9.39
C GLY A 122 -8.21 -5.98 10.33
N LYS A 123 -7.00 -6.22 9.81
CA LYS A 123 -5.76 -6.31 10.60
C LYS A 123 -5.16 -4.93 10.93
N LEU A 124 -5.43 -3.89 10.13
CA LEU A 124 -4.80 -2.58 10.27
C LEU A 124 -4.96 -1.96 11.67
N PRO A 125 -6.14 -1.99 12.32
CA PRO A 125 -6.30 -1.51 13.68
C PRO A 125 -5.34 -2.17 14.70
N HIS A 126 -5.00 -3.43 14.47
CA HIS A 126 -4.10 -4.18 15.36
C HIS A 126 -2.63 -3.84 15.14
N LEU A 127 -2.27 -3.24 14.00
CA LEU A 127 -0.90 -2.84 13.66
C LEU A 127 -0.59 -1.40 14.08
N LEU A 128 -1.62 -0.59 14.31
CA LEU A 128 -1.48 0.83 14.61
C LEU A 128 -1.46 1.11 16.11
N ALA A 129 -0.56 2.02 16.52
CA ALA A 129 -0.48 2.56 17.88
C ALA A 129 0.18 3.94 17.85
N GLY A 130 0.00 4.74 18.90
CA GLY A 130 0.53 6.09 19.01
C GLY A 130 -0.57 7.11 19.23
N ALA A 131 -0.21 8.39 19.32
CA ALA A 131 -1.16 9.46 19.59
C ALA A 131 -2.05 9.80 18.38
N LYS A 132 -1.51 9.66 17.17
CA LYS A 132 -2.19 9.92 15.90
C LYS A 132 -1.74 8.91 14.85
N PRO A 133 -2.18 7.65 14.94
CA PRO A 133 -1.75 6.64 14.00
C PRO A 133 -2.37 6.86 12.62
N LEU A 134 -1.54 6.81 11.57
CA LEU A 134 -1.97 7.12 10.22
C LEU A 134 -1.97 5.89 9.31
N LEU A 135 -2.90 5.89 8.37
CA LEU A 135 -2.95 4.96 7.24
C LEU A 135 -2.86 5.75 5.92
N TYR A 136 -1.91 5.39 5.08
CA TYR A 136 -1.94 5.69 3.66
C TYR A 136 -2.42 4.45 2.92
N LEU A 137 -3.46 4.58 2.11
CA LEU A 137 -3.99 3.50 1.29
C LEU A 137 -4.19 4.00 -0.15
N SER A 138 -3.61 3.31 -1.13
CA SER A 138 -3.93 3.57 -2.52
C SER A 138 -4.40 2.31 -3.25
N PHE A 139 -5.30 2.50 -4.20
CA PHE A 139 -5.92 1.46 -4.99
C PHE A 139 -6.49 2.01 -6.30
N MET A 140 -7.02 1.15 -7.15
CA MET A 140 -7.61 1.51 -8.43
C MET A 140 -9.13 1.32 -8.44
N THR A 141 -9.83 2.11 -9.25
CA THR A 141 -11.28 2.02 -9.50
C THR A 141 -11.60 2.18 -10.99
N GLY A 142 -12.78 1.76 -11.41
CA GLY A 142 -13.29 2.04 -12.76
C GLY A 142 -13.26 0.86 -13.75
N LYS A 143 -12.86 -0.34 -13.31
CA LYS A 143 -12.79 -1.54 -14.15
C LYS A 143 -13.19 -2.79 -13.37
N ALA A 144 -13.52 -3.88 -14.07
CA ALA A 144 -13.73 -5.18 -13.45
C ALA A 144 -12.40 -5.85 -13.10
N PRO A 145 -12.34 -6.70 -12.05
CA PRO A 145 -11.12 -7.40 -11.68
C PRO A 145 -10.73 -8.44 -12.72
N GLY A 146 -9.42 -8.65 -12.88
CA GLY A 146 -8.91 -9.65 -13.84
C GLY A 146 -7.38 -9.68 -13.94
N TYR A 147 -6.90 -10.59 -14.80
CA TYR A 147 -5.50 -10.68 -15.17
C TYR A 147 -5.22 -9.76 -16.36
N GLU A 148 -4.22 -8.89 -16.23
CA GLU A 148 -3.89 -7.87 -17.22
C GLU A 148 -2.40 -7.90 -17.58
N LYS A 149 -2.12 -7.55 -18.83
CA LYS A 149 -0.76 -7.24 -19.28
C LYS A 149 -0.39 -5.83 -18.86
N THR A 150 0.84 -5.64 -18.45
CA THR A 150 1.36 -4.32 -18.05
C THR A 150 2.54 -3.95 -18.92
N SER A 151 2.90 -2.67 -18.96
CA SER A 151 4.08 -2.21 -19.71
C SER A 151 5.42 -2.64 -19.10
N PHE A 152 5.42 -3.17 -17.88
CA PHE A 152 6.62 -3.62 -17.17
C PHE A 152 6.72 -5.14 -17.01
N SER A 153 5.65 -5.90 -17.29
CA SER A 153 5.63 -7.36 -17.14
C SER A 153 5.14 -8.04 -18.41
N ASP A 154 5.88 -9.04 -18.87
CA ASP A 154 5.51 -9.88 -20.01
C ASP A 154 4.46 -10.94 -19.59
N SER A 155 4.35 -11.24 -18.30
CA SER A 155 3.35 -12.15 -17.71
C SER A 155 2.17 -11.38 -17.12
N PRO A 156 0.93 -11.89 -17.26
CA PRO A 156 -0.23 -11.22 -16.69
C PRO A 156 -0.17 -11.11 -15.18
N ILE A 157 -0.65 -9.98 -14.66
CA ILE A 157 -0.76 -9.66 -13.25
C ILE A 157 -2.24 -9.52 -12.91
N TYR A 158 -2.68 -10.10 -11.78
CA TYR A 158 -4.05 -9.91 -11.29
C TYR A 158 -4.20 -8.52 -10.68
N PHE A 159 -5.23 -7.80 -11.13
CA PHE A 159 -5.67 -6.53 -10.55
C PHE A 159 -7.12 -6.60 -10.13
N ASN A 160 -7.41 -6.04 -8.98
CA ASN A 160 -8.75 -5.77 -8.48
C ASN A 160 -8.98 -4.26 -8.45
N TYR A 161 -10.20 -3.87 -8.79
CA TYR A 161 -10.65 -2.48 -8.81
C TYR A 161 -11.79 -2.33 -7.80
N TYR A 162 -11.74 -1.29 -6.99
CA TYR A 162 -12.64 -1.16 -5.85
C TYR A 162 -13.60 0.00 -6.01
N ASP A 163 -14.80 -0.15 -5.48
CA ASP A 163 -15.69 0.97 -5.25
C ASP A 163 -15.15 1.83 -4.09
N VAL A 164 -14.89 3.10 -4.39
CA VAL A 164 -14.29 4.05 -3.44
C VAL A 164 -15.14 4.23 -2.19
N LYS A 165 -16.48 4.28 -2.35
CA LYS A 165 -17.42 4.44 -1.25
C LYS A 165 -17.44 3.22 -0.34
N LEU A 166 -17.38 2.02 -0.91
CA LEU A 166 -17.34 0.78 -0.13
C LEU A 166 -16.05 0.70 0.71
N ILE A 167 -14.89 1.02 0.14
CA ILE A 167 -13.62 1.04 0.89
C ILE A 167 -13.66 2.11 2.00
N LYS A 168 -14.11 3.33 1.71
CA LYS A 168 -14.24 4.39 2.72
C LYS A 168 -15.17 4.01 3.87
N ASN A 169 -16.34 3.42 3.57
CA ASN A 169 -17.28 2.97 4.59
C ASN A 169 -16.66 1.87 5.47
N LYS A 170 -15.99 0.89 4.87
CA LYS A 170 -15.32 -0.18 5.62
C LYS A 170 -14.23 0.37 6.55
N LEU A 171 -13.42 1.31 6.09
CA LEU A 171 -12.40 1.96 6.94
C LEU A 171 -13.05 2.75 8.09
N ALA A 172 -14.15 3.46 7.83
CA ALA A 172 -14.89 4.16 8.89
C ALA A 172 -15.44 3.19 9.96
N GLU A 173 -15.99 2.03 9.56
CA GLU A 173 -16.43 0.98 10.48
C GLU A 173 -15.29 0.37 11.32
N LEU A 174 -14.06 0.40 10.78
CA LEU A 174 -12.86 -0.03 11.47
C LEU A 174 -12.27 1.04 12.42
N GLY A 175 -12.83 2.25 12.44
CA GLY A 175 -12.42 3.34 13.33
C GLY A 175 -11.43 4.32 12.70
N PHE A 176 -11.38 4.38 11.37
CA PHE A 176 -10.57 5.35 10.63
C PHE A 176 -11.40 6.58 10.22
N THR A 177 -10.81 7.76 10.30
CA THR A 177 -11.36 9.02 9.80
C THR A 177 -10.55 9.51 8.62
N LEU A 178 -11.19 9.87 7.52
CA LEU A 178 -10.54 10.37 6.32
C LEU A 178 -10.01 11.79 6.56
N LEU A 179 -8.70 11.99 6.36
CA LEU A 179 -8.03 13.29 6.40
C LEU A 179 -7.87 13.88 4.99
N SER A 180 -7.57 13.04 4.00
CA SER A 180 -7.40 13.43 2.60
C SER A 180 -7.79 12.30 1.66
N GLY A 181 -8.40 12.64 0.52
CA GLY A 181 -8.71 11.70 -0.54
C GLY A 181 -8.58 12.38 -1.90
N ASP A 182 -7.66 11.85 -2.71
CA ASP A 182 -7.36 12.36 -4.05
C ASP A 182 -7.61 11.23 -5.08
N GLU A 183 -8.05 11.58 -6.28
CA GLU A 183 -8.27 10.65 -7.40
C GLU A 183 -7.56 11.19 -8.63
N GLU A 184 -6.69 10.37 -9.24
CA GLU A 184 -5.94 10.74 -10.43
C GLU A 184 -6.35 9.83 -11.61
N PRO A 185 -6.70 10.37 -12.78
CA PRO A 185 -7.00 9.55 -13.94
C PRO A 185 -5.73 8.83 -14.42
N TYR A 186 -5.88 7.55 -14.75
CA TYR A 186 -4.83 6.74 -15.34
C TYR A 186 -5.30 6.14 -16.67
N GLN A 187 -4.52 6.34 -17.73
CA GLN A 187 -4.81 5.76 -19.03
C GLN A 187 -4.15 4.39 -19.14
N GLU A 188 -4.99 3.36 -19.25
CA GLU A 188 -4.57 1.99 -19.47
C GLU A 188 -4.00 1.77 -20.88
N ALA A 189 -3.25 0.69 -21.06
CA ALA A 189 -2.66 0.34 -22.35
C ALA A 189 -3.70 0.05 -23.45
N ASP A 190 -4.91 -0.34 -23.06
CA ASP A 190 -6.04 -0.58 -23.98
C ASP A 190 -6.87 0.68 -24.30
N GLY A 191 -6.45 1.84 -23.78
CA GLY A 191 -7.13 3.13 -23.93
C GLY A 191 -8.25 3.38 -22.91
N THR A 192 -8.58 2.42 -22.07
CA THR A 192 -9.54 2.61 -20.96
C THR A 192 -8.99 3.63 -19.96
N ILE A 193 -9.86 4.47 -19.40
CA ILE A 193 -9.48 5.39 -18.32
C ILE A 193 -9.97 4.79 -17.01
N THR A 194 -9.05 4.45 -16.15
CA THR A 194 -9.27 4.10 -14.75
C THR A 194 -8.90 5.27 -13.85
N LYS A 195 -9.02 5.13 -12.54
CA LYS A 195 -8.53 6.12 -11.60
C LYS A 195 -7.71 5.45 -10.51
N ASP A 196 -6.62 6.07 -10.20
CA ASP A 196 -5.84 5.81 -9.00
C ASP A 196 -6.42 6.63 -7.84
N VAL A 197 -6.67 5.97 -6.73
CA VAL A 197 -7.26 6.56 -5.52
C VAL A 197 -6.24 6.57 -4.41
N PHE A 198 -6.10 7.71 -3.74
CA PHE A 198 -5.16 7.91 -2.64
C PHE A 198 -5.90 8.40 -1.41
N LEU A 199 -5.85 7.67 -0.32
CA LEU A 199 -6.50 8.01 0.94
C LEU A 199 -5.46 8.14 2.05
N ILE A 200 -5.57 9.22 2.83
CA ILE A 200 -4.86 9.37 4.10
C ILE A 200 -5.90 9.42 5.20
N LEU A 201 -5.75 8.54 6.19
CA LEU A 201 -6.72 8.37 7.26
C LEU A 201 -6.01 8.36 8.61
N GLU A 202 -6.70 8.84 9.65
CA GLU A 202 -6.27 8.74 11.04
C GLU A 202 -7.10 7.66 11.75
N TYR A 203 -6.44 6.82 12.55
CA TYR A 203 -7.10 5.78 13.33
C TYR A 203 -7.41 6.27 14.75
N HIS A 204 -8.68 6.23 15.15
CA HIS A 204 -9.16 6.68 16.47
C HIS A 204 -9.62 5.54 17.40
N GLY A 205 -9.51 4.29 16.92
CA GLY A 205 -10.12 3.15 17.63
C GLY A 205 -11.58 2.94 17.22
N LYS A 206 -12.09 1.73 17.47
CA LYS A 206 -13.52 1.47 17.27
C LYS A 206 -14.30 2.26 18.30
N PHE A 207 -15.24 3.10 17.86
CA PHE A 207 -16.23 3.67 18.77
C PHE A 207 -16.95 2.52 19.48
N LYS A 208 -16.80 2.43 20.80
CA LYS A 208 -17.68 1.57 21.60
C LYS A 208 -19.09 2.12 21.45
N LYS A 209 -19.96 1.42 20.70
CA LYS A 209 -21.39 1.68 20.74
C LYS A 209 -21.87 1.43 22.18
N GLY A 210 -22.13 2.48 22.92
CA GLY A 210 -22.78 2.39 24.24
C GLY A 210 -22.01 3.03 25.39
N GLU A 211 -21.76 4.32 25.34
CA GLU A 211 -21.66 5.19 26.52
C GLU A 211 -22.34 6.51 26.13
N SER A 212 -23.66 6.53 26.21
CA SER A 212 -24.50 7.74 26.28
C SER A 212 -25.37 7.64 27.52
#